data_6b981f33ad5c590160b39fa0f600fb1a
#
_entry.id   6b981f33ad5c590160b39fa0f600fb1a
#
_cell.length_a   1.000
_cell.length_b   1.000
_cell.length_c   1.000
_cell.angle_alpha   90.00
_cell.angle_beta   90.00
_cell.angle_gamma   90.00
#
_symmetry.space_group_name_H-M   'P 1'
#
loop_
_entity.id
_entity.type
_entity.pdbx_description
1 polymer ?
#
loop_
_entity_poly.entity_id
_entity_poly.type
_entity_poly.pdbx_seq_one_letter_code
_entity_poly.pdbx_strand_id
1 'polypeptide(L)'
;MTHEAPAPVRFEPADLGLFAAASHDVNPLHLSAAYARRTAFGERVVFGVLGALAALGRLSPQPGRSLAKLSVEFAGPMFEGVGYAVEVDESSPLRAKVKLRDGRRVVLRLTARFRDAAAVAATPAGDALPPPRTEAADHPDAALVAGLALTGRYAAAPSALAALLARFELSPRGVGSRHAEALLLASYLVGMELPGRRALFSDLALDFDAASELPPDPTAPLDWTLRLDAVHPDFGMLSMSLATSIAGAPAARGKLTAFARHELPAASDDALEAAVGRSEALLGRVALVTGASRGLGASIAHALALHGCTVIGTYLSSAAEAEALAARLSSTPGRFIPLQGDAGDPAWAAATRATLLAEHGRLDLLICNACPALRPLWLEPASAQRITEHVARSVAMVAVPLSHLLDLVAAQRGSAVVVSSSAVVDPPAEWPHYVAAKCAVEALARVAAVEQPEARLLVVRPPKLLTELVNTPMGRQDALAPEHFAARLVRRLMEPGEPSRDVVLELG
;
A
#
# COMPACT_ATOMS: atom_id res chain seq x y z
N MET A 1 31.24 21.72 18.74
CA MET A 1 31.43 20.44 18.04
C MET A 1 30.17 20.21 17.24
N THR A 2 30.22 20.39 15.93
CA THR A 2 29.12 20.08 15.03
C THR A 2 28.93 18.56 15.02
N HIS A 3 27.93 18.06 15.73
CA HIS A 3 27.50 16.66 15.58
C HIS A 3 27.05 16.46 14.14
N GLU A 4 27.88 15.76 13.38
CA GLU A 4 27.48 15.28 12.05
C GLU A 4 26.24 14.41 12.23
N ALA A 5 25.17 14.74 11.48
CA ALA A 5 23.94 13.99 11.58
C ALA A 5 24.21 12.53 11.21
N PRO A 6 23.70 11.54 11.96
CA PRO A 6 23.93 10.13 11.66
C PRO A 6 23.42 9.80 10.25
N ALA A 7 24.17 8.94 9.55
CA ALA A 7 23.78 8.51 8.21
C ALA A 7 22.35 7.93 8.20
N PRO A 8 21.53 8.24 7.18
CA PRO A 8 20.16 7.77 7.12
C PRO A 8 20.08 6.23 7.08
N VAL A 9 19.01 5.69 7.63
CA VAL A 9 18.65 4.27 7.48
C VAL A 9 17.99 4.08 6.11
N ARG A 10 18.44 3.09 5.36
CA ARG A 10 17.86 2.70 4.08
C ARG A 10 17.67 1.18 4.06
N PHE A 11 16.59 0.71 3.47
CA PHE A 11 16.28 -0.70 3.34
C PHE A 11 16.34 -1.10 1.87
N GLU A 12 17.05 -2.19 1.61
CA GLU A 12 17.15 -2.78 0.29
C GLU A 12 16.30 -4.06 0.20
N PRO A 13 15.94 -4.55 -0.98
CA PRO A 13 15.18 -5.80 -1.14
C PRO A 13 15.80 -6.99 -0.40
N ALA A 14 17.13 -7.04 -0.31
CA ALA A 14 17.86 -8.08 0.42
C ALA A 14 17.59 -8.05 1.94
N ASP A 15 17.39 -6.86 2.53
CA ASP A 15 17.08 -6.72 3.96
C ASP A 15 15.69 -7.31 4.27
N LEU A 16 14.71 -7.11 3.37
CA LEU A 16 13.37 -7.69 3.51
C LEU A 16 13.42 -9.23 3.39
N GLY A 17 14.18 -9.74 2.43
CA GLY A 17 14.38 -11.18 2.25
C GLY A 17 15.07 -11.82 3.46
N LEU A 18 16.11 -11.17 3.99
CA LEU A 18 16.81 -11.63 5.20
C LEU A 18 15.88 -11.64 6.42
N PHE A 19 15.07 -10.59 6.59
CA PHE A 19 14.10 -10.50 7.69
C PHE A 19 13.04 -11.60 7.59
N ALA A 20 12.46 -11.80 6.42
CA ALA A 20 11.47 -12.86 6.18
C ALA A 20 12.05 -14.26 6.46
N ALA A 21 13.29 -14.51 6.00
CA ALA A 21 13.99 -15.77 6.28
C ALA A 21 14.22 -15.99 7.78
N ALA A 22 14.58 -14.94 8.52
CA ALA A 22 14.84 -15.02 9.96
C ALA A 22 13.56 -15.18 10.79
N SER A 23 12.51 -14.42 10.44
CA SER A 23 11.28 -14.32 11.22
C SER A 23 10.20 -15.31 10.80
N HIS A 24 10.32 -15.96 9.65
CA HIS A 24 9.25 -16.71 8.99
C HIS A 24 8.00 -15.88 8.68
N ASP A 25 8.09 -14.55 8.78
CA ASP A 25 7.03 -13.63 8.37
C ASP A 25 7.09 -13.43 6.86
N VAL A 26 6.23 -14.14 6.16
CA VAL A 26 6.10 -14.06 4.70
C VAL A 26 4.83 -13.32 4.27
N ASN A 27 4.35 -12.40 5.10
CA ASN A 27 3.18 -11.61 4.77
C ASN A 27 3.35 -10.92 3.39
N PRO A 28 2.39 -11.10 2.47
CA PRO A 28 2.55 -10.65 1.09
C PRO A 28 2.62 -9.11 0.94
N LEU A 29 2.24 -8.34 1.96
CA LEU A 29 2.40 -6.88 1.95
C LEU A 29 3.87 -6.46 1.81
N HIS A 30 4.79 -7.28 2.35
CA HIS A 30 6.21 -6.99 2.38
C HIS A 30 6.98 -7.63 1.21
N LEU A 31 6.48 -8.73 0.66
CA LEU A 31 7.24 -9.54 -0.30
C LEU A 31 6.64 -9.58 -1.70
N SER A 32 5.33 -9.37 -1.84
CA SER A 32 4.64 -9.43 -3.14
C SER A 32 4.28 -8.04 -3.66
N ALA A 33 4.96 -7.58 -4.70
CA ALA A 33 4.63 -6.33 -5.37
C ALA A 33 3.20 -6.38 -5.98
N ALA A 34 2.75 -7.54 -6.43
CA ALA A 34 1.39 -7.72 -6.96
C ALA A 34 0.33 -7.53 -5.86
N TYR A 35 0.56 -8.07 -4.66
CA TYR A 35 -0.33 -7.87 -3.52
C TYR A 35 -0.29 -6.42 -3.01
N ALA A 36 0.90 -5.88 -2.80
CA ALA A 36 1.09 -4.54 -2.23
C ALA A 36 0.44 -3.44 -3.10
N ARG A 37 0.48 -3.58 -4.43
CA ARG A 37 -0.23 -2.68 -5.36
C ARG A 37 -1.75 -2.65 -5.17
N ARG A 38 -2.34 -3.68 -4.56
CA ARG A 38 -3.78 -3.78 -4.24
C ARG A 38 -4.09 -3.28 -2.84
N THR A 39 -3.20 -2.52 -2.24
CA THR A 39 -3.35 -1.88 -0.93
C THR A 39 -3.21 -0.38 -1.05
N ALA A 40 -3.58 0.34 0.00
CA ALA A 40 -3.43 1.79 0.07
C ALA A 40 -1.96 2.27 -0.04
N PHE A 41 -0.99 1.37 0.05
CA PHE A 41 0.43 1.70 -0.06
C PHE A 41 0.94 1.68 -1.50
N GLY A 42 0.28 0.95 -2.41
CA GLY A 42 0.65 0.87 -3.83
C GLY A 42 1.94 0.09 -4.13
N GLU A 43 2.74 -0.26 -3.13
CA GLU A 43 4.01 -0.98 -3.23
C GLU A 43 4.38 -1.67 -1.93
N ARG A 44 5.45 -2.49 -1.95
CA ARG A 44 5.90 -3.24 -0.79
C ARG A 44 6.32 -2.30 0.34
N VAL A 45 5.87 -2.63 1.54
CA VAL A 45 6.20 -1.90 2.77
C VAL A 45 7.29 -2.66 3.51
N VAL A 46 8.26 -1.97 4.09
CA VAL A 46 9.28 -2.55 4.97
C VAL A 46 8.61 -3.08 6.24
N PHE A 47 9.03 -4.24 6.73
CA PHE A 47 8.55 -4.76 8.02
C PHE A 47 8.80 -3.77 9.14
N GLY A 48 7.79 -3.45 9.94
CA GLY A 48 7.93 -2.50 11.05
C GLY A 48 9.03 -2.92 12.02
N VAL A 49 9.11 -4.21 12.35
CA VAL A 49 10.13 -4.75 13.26
C VAL A 49 11.53 -4.70 12.65
N LEU A 50 11.70 -4.84 11.34
CA LEU A 50 12.99 -4.61 10.67
C LEU A 50 13.46 -3.15 10.89
N GLY A 51 12.52 -2.20 10.79
CA GLY A 51 12.77 -0.80 11.12
C GLY A 51 13.18 -0.61 12.58
N ALA A 52 12.56 -1.34 13.51
CA ALA A 52 12.93 -1.28 14.92
C ALA A 52 14.34 -1.85 15.18
N LEU A 53 14.71 -2.96 14.53
CA LEU A 53 16.08 -3.51 14.61
C LEU A 53 17.11 -2.53 14.05
N ALA A 54 16.82 -1.91 12.91
CA ALA A 54 17.69 -0.88 12.33
C ALA A 54 17.82 0.35 13.24
N ALA A 55 16.74 0.77 13.91
CA ALA A 55 16.76 1.86 14.89
C ALA A 55 17.61 1.51 16.12
N LEU A 56 17.48 0.30 16.68
CA LEU A 56 18.31 -0.20 17.76
C LEU A 56 19.80 -0.24 17.37
N GLY A 57 20.09 -0.58 16.11
CA GLY A 57 21.44 -0.55 15.55
C GLY A 57 22.07 0.85 15.45
N ARG A 58 21.33 1.93 15.75
CA ARG A 58 21.85 3.31 15.79
C ARG A 58 22.23 3.79 17.18
N LEU A 59 21.95 2.98 18.21
CA LEU A 59 22.39 3.28 19.56
C LEU A 59 23.91 3.14 19.69
N SER A 60 24.47 3.83 20.65
CA SER A 60 25.90 3.70 20.98
C SER A 60 26.17 2.30 21.54
N PRO A 61 27.27 1.64 21.13
CA PRO A 61 27.72 0.41 21.79
C PRO A 61 27.99 0.66 23.28
N GLN A 62 27.39 -0.16 24.14
CA GLN A 62 27.59 -0.08 25.59
C GLN A 62 27.67 -1.50 26.15
N PRO A 63 28.88 -2.05 26.34
CA PRO A 63 29.08 -3.36 26.96
C PRO A 63 28.52 -3.42 28.38
N GLY A 64 27.98 -4.57 28.76
CA GLY A 64 27.47 -4.80 30.12
C GLY A 64 26.04 -4.31 30.35
N ARG A 65 25.29 -3.93 29.28
CA ARG A 65 23.84 -3.70 29.36
C ARG A 65 23.07 -4.73 28.59
N SER A 66 21.83 -4.98 28.98
CA SER A 66 20.87 -5.87 28.32
C SER A 66 19.52 -5.19 28.20
N LEU A 67 18.82 -5.44 27.09
CA LEU A 67 17.49 -4.88 26.83
C LEU A 67 16.48 -5.43 27.84
N ALA A 68 15.84 -4.55 28.60
CA ALA A 68 14.86 -4.91 29.61
C ALA A 68 13.40 -4.64 29.14
N LYS A 69 13.21 -3.50 28.44
CA LYS A 69 11.89 -3.13 27.88
C LYS A 69 12.08 -2.44 26.54
N LEU A 70 11.16 -2.72 25.64
CA LEU A 70 11.09 -2.04 24.34
C LEU A 70 9.65 -1.60 24.09
N SER A 71 9.47 -0.37 23.60
CA SER A 71 8.22 0.13 23.07
C SER A 71 8.48 0.74 21.69
N VAL A 72 7.70 0.32 20.70
CA VAL A 72 7.80 0.80 19.32
C VAL A 72 6.42 1.21 18.84
N GLU A 73 6.32 2.40 18.28
CA GLU A 73 5.18 2.88 17.53
C GLU A 73 5.57 2.91 16.04
N PHE A 74 4.84 2.18 15.22
CA PHE A 74 4.97 2.19 13.77
C PHE A 74 4.03 3.25 13.20
N ALA A 75 4.47 4.51 13.26
CA ALA A 75 3.64 5.68 12.97
C ALA A 75 3.36 5.89 11.46
N GLY A 76 4.06 5.19 10.60
CA GLY A 76 3.85 5.26 9.16
C GLY A 76 4.60 4.18 8.39
N PRO A 77 4.20 3.93 7.13
CA PRO A 77 4.88 2.96 6.29
C PRO A 77 6.31 3.41 5.98
N MET A 78 7.20 2.44 5.92
CA MET A 78 8.55 2.58 5.39
C MET A 78 8.65 1.83 4.06
N PHE A 79 9.41 2.38 3.12
CA PHE A 79 9.55 1.83 1.76
C PHE A 79 11.01 1.54 1.42
N GLU A 80 11.23 0.62 0.50
CA GLU A 80 12.55 0.28 -0.03
C GLU A 80 13.18 1.49 -0.72
N GLY A 81 14.51 1.61 -0.64
CA GLY A 81 15.27 2.67 -1.29
C GLY A 81 15.12 4.07 -0.69
N VAL A 82 14.19 4.29 0.25
CA VAL A 82 14.00 5.59 0.93
C VAL A 82 14.99 5.73 2.08
N GLY A 83 15.63 6.89 2.16
CA GLY A 83 16.54 7.24 3.27
C GLY A 83 15.77 7.88 4.43
N TYR A 84 15.80 7.23 5.59
CA TYR A 84 15.13 7.73 6.81
C TYR A 84 16.15 8.41 7.71
N ALA A 85 15.93 9.69 8.02
CA ALA A 85 16.75 10.42 8.99
C ALA A 85 16.56 9.80 10.39
N VAL A 86 17.64 9.76 11.15
CA VAL A 86 17.70 9.13 12.49
C VAL A 86 17.91 10.19 13.54
N GLU A 87 17.04 10.24 14.54
CA GLU A 87 17.21 11.03 15.76
C GLU A 87 17.42 10.04 16.92
N VAL A 88 18.53 10.15 17.64
CA VAL A 88 18.85 9.32 18.80
C VAL A 88 18.98 10.22 20.04
N ASP A 89 18.32 9.81 21.13
CA ASP A 89 18.44 10.41 22.46
C ASP A 89 18.86 9.31 23.44
N GLU A 90 20.13 9.37 23.90
CA GLU A 90 20.73 8.50 24.91
C GLU A 90 21.15 9.34 26.11
N SER A 91 20.25 10.18 26.64
CA SER A 91 20.48 11.02 27.80
C SER A 91 20.75 10.23 29.09
N SER A 92 20.53 8.91 29.09
CA SER A 92 20.82 7.99 30.19
C SER A 92 21.37 6.67 29.62
N PRO A 93 22.39 6.07 30.28
CA PRO A 93 22.96 4.79 29.84
C PRO A 93 21.96 3.64 29.75
N LEU A 94 20.90 3.70 30.58
CA LEU A 94 19.87 2.66 30.65
C LEU A 94 18.57 3.03 29.92
N ARG A 95 18.54 4.15 29.19
CA ARG A 95 17.37 4.58 28.43
C ARG A 95 17.75 5.24 27.13
N ALA A 96 17.17 4.77 26.05
CA ALA A 96 17.35 5.35 24.74
C ALA A 96 16.01 5.59 24.05
N LYS A 97 15.95 6.63 23.22
CA LYS A 97 14.86 6.89 22.31
C LYS A 97 15.42 7.06 20.90
N VAL A 98 14.74 6.47 19.92
CA VAL A 98 15.09 6.62 18.51
C VAL A 98 13.84 6.99 17.73
N LYS A 99 13.99 7.92 16.76
CA LYS A 99 12.96 8.20 15.77
C LYS A 99 13.57 8.02 14.38
N LEU A 100 12.79 7.39 13.51
CA LEU A 100 13.04 7.40 12.07
C LEU A 100 12.07 8.37 11.41
N ARG A 101 12.57 9.19 10.47
CA ARG A 101 11.79 10.20 9.77
C ARG A 101 11.95 10.09 8.25
N ASP A 102 10.84 10.22 7.55
CA ASP A 102 10.79 10.62 6.14
C ASP A 102 10.44 12.11 6.10
N GLY A 103 11.44 12.96 5.96
CA GLY A 103 11.29 14.39 6.08
C GLY A 103 10.69 14.81 7.44
N ARG A 104 9.58 15.55 7.42
CA ARG A 104 8.87 15.97 8.65
C ARG A 104 8.10 14.83 9.32
N ARG A 105 7.78 13.77 8.59
CA ARG A 105 6.96 12.67 9.10
C ARG A 105 7.80 11.72 9.94
N VAL A 106 7.40 11.49 11.17
CA VAL A 106 7.94 10.38 11.96
C VAL A 106 7.26 9.09 11.48
N VAL A 107 8.06 8.12 11.04
CA VAL A 107 7.56 6.80 10.58
C VAL A 107 7.73 5.72 11.65
N LEU A 108 8.66 5.92 12.59
CA LEU A 108 8.88 5.01 13.71
C LEU A 108 9.34 5.80 14.94
N ARG A 109 8.78 5.47 16.10
CA ARG A 109 9.25 5.89 17.42
C ARG A 109 9.59 4.67 18.24
N LEU A 110 10.79 4.66 18.83
CA LEU A 110 11.27 3.58 19.66
C LEU A 110 11.76 4.13 20.99
N THR A 111 11.37 3.45 22.08
CA THR A 111 11.95 3.68 23.41
C THR A 111 12.45 2.35 23.95
N ALA A 112 13.75 2.29 24.27
CA ALA A 112 14.40 1.15 24.88
C ALA A 112 14.80 1.49 26.33
N ARG A 113 14.63 0.52 27.24
CA ARG A 113 15.20 0.54 28.59
C ARG A 113 16.09 -0.67 28.74
N PHE A 114 17.22 -0.43 29.34
CA PHE A 114 18.24 -1.45 29.58
C PHE A 114 18.38 -1.70 31.08
N ARG A 115 19.00 -2.80 31.43
CA ARG A 115 19.49 -3.13 32.78
C ARG A 115 20.95 -3.51 32.67
N ASP A 116 21.66 -3.40 33.79
CA ASP A 116 23.00 -3.96 33.88
C ASP A 116 22.94 -5.49 33.79
N ALA A 117 23.80 -6.07 32.98
CA ALA A 117 23.86 -7.50 32.76
C ALA A 117 25.28 -7.95 32.47
N ALA A 118 25.60 -9.19 32.76
CA ALA A 118 26.84 -9.82 32.28
C ALA A 118 26.83 -9.85 30.75
N ALA A 119 28.00 -9.89 30.12
CA ALA A 119 28.10 -9.89 28.66
C ALA A 119 27.20 -10.98 28.04
N VAL A 120 26.32 -10.56 27.12
CA VAL A 120 25.42 -11.48 26.43
C VAL A 120 26.27 -12.32 25.48
N ALA A 121 26.36 -13.62 25.75
CA ALA A 121 27.05 -14.56 24.86
C ALA A 121 26.29 -14.70 23.53
N ALA A 122 27.06 -14.81 22.43
CA ALA A 122 26.48 -15.20 21.14
C ALA A 122 25.90 -16.61 21.27
N THR A 123 24.68 -16.79 20.80
CA THR A 123 23.98 -18.10 20.84
C THR A 123 24.53 -19.00 19.74
N PRO A 124 24.93 -20.25 20.03
CA PRO A 124 25.25 -21.21 19.00
C PRO A 124 24.01 -21.50 18.14
N ALA A 125 24.24 -21.83 16.88
CA ALA A 125 23.18 -22.23 15.98
C ALA A 125 22.60 -23.58 16.45
N GLY A 126 21.30 -23.60 16.68
CA GLY A 126 20.53 -24.84 16.88
C GLY A 126 19.90 -25.32 15.58
N ASP A 127 19.27 -26.49 15.62
CA ASP A 127 18.49 -26.98 14.50
C ASP A 127 17.29 -26.06 14.23
N ALA A 128 17.09 -25.72 12.95
CA ALA A 128 15.96 -24.92 12.56
C ALA A 128 14.66 -25.74 12.73
N LEU A 129 13.68 -25.19 13.45
CA LEU A 129 12.33 -25.72 13.40
C LEU A 129 11.71 -25.33 12.05
N PRO A 130 10.85 -26.19 11.48
CA PRO A 130 10.07 -25.79 10.31
C PRO A 130 9.19 -24.57 10.68
N PRO A 131 8.97 -23.63 9.74
CA PRO A 131 8.09 -22.50 9.99
C PRO A 131 6.69 -23.01 10.35
N PRO A 132 6.05 -22.43 11.37
CA PRO A 132 4.71 -22.85 11.78
C PRO A 132 3.66 -22.67 10.69
N ARG A 133 3.85 -21.63 9.82
CA ARG A 133 3.03 -21.36 8.65
C ARG A 133 3.88 -20.98 7.45
N THR A 134 3.44 -21.38 6.27
CA THR A 134 4.02 -21.00 4.98
C THR A 134 3.22 -19.90 4.30
N GLU A 135 1.99 -19.64 4.75
CA GLU A 135 1.09 -18.61 4.26
C GLU A 135 0.43 -17.88 5.44
N ALA A 136 0.24 -16.56 5.28
CA ALA A 136 -0.44 -15.76 6.28
C ALA A 136 -1.91 -16.18 6.41
N ALA A 137 -2.38 -16.33 7.66
CA ALA A 137 -3.78 -16.59 7.93
C ALA A 137 -4.65 -15.44 7.37
N ASP A 138 -5.85 -15.78 6.93
CA ASP A 138 -6.84 -14.81 6.47
C ASP A 138 -8.12 -14.99 7.31
N HIS A 139 -8.28 -14.14 8.31
CA HIS A 139 -9.41 -14.21 9.22
C HIS A 139 -10.52 -13.28 8.72
N PRO A 140 -11.76 -13.77 8.50
CA PRO A 140 -12.89 -12.88 8.27
C PRO A 140 -13.12 -11.99 9.50
N ASP A 141 -13.61 -10.76 9.31
CA ASP A 141 -13.80 -9.79 10.41
C ASP A 141 -14.67 -10.36 11.53
N ALA A 142 -15.66 -11.18 11.21
CA ALA A 142 -16.53 -11.85 12.19
C ALA A 142 -15.81 -12.89 13.08
N ALA A 143 -14.64 -13.39 12.69
CA ALA A 143 -13.84 -14.33 13.49
C ALA A 143 -12.91 -13.60 14.47
N LEU A 144 -12.70 -12.29 14.32
CA LEU A 144 -11.87 -11.48 15.18
C LEU A 144 -12.67 -11.04 16.40
N VAL A 145 -12.76 -11.88 17.41
CA VAL A 145 -13.53 -11.64 18.63
C VAL A 145 -12.64 -11.61 19.86
N ALA A 146 -12.93 -10.73 20.81
CA ALA A 146 -12.22 -10.65 22.07
C ALA A 146 -12.31 -12.00 22.82
N GLY A 147 -11.18 -12.41 23.41
CA GLY A 147 -11.04 -13.71 24.07
C GLY A 147 -10.43 -14.81 23.19
N LEU A 148 -10.33 -14.62 21.87
CA LEU A 148 -9.59 -15.54 21.00
C LEU A 148 -8.16 -15.67 21.50
N ALA A 149 -7.70 -16.90 21.69
CA ALA A 149 -6.34 -17.19 22.11
C ALA A 149 -5.69 -18.22 21.18
N LEU A 150 -4.47 -17.95 20.80
CA LEU A 150 -3.63 -18.80 19.98
C LEU A 150 -2.38 -19.18 20.78
N THR A 151 -1.90 -20.40 20.62
CA THR A 151 -0.67 -20.89 21.25
C THR A 151 0.18 -21.62 20.23
N GLY A 152 1.47 -21.66 20.47
CA GLY A 152 2.37 -22.41 19.61
C GLY A 152 3.82 -22.36 20.09
N ARG A 153 4.70 -22.85 19.23
CA ARG A 153 6.15 -22.84 19.42
C ARG A 153 6.79 -22.08 18.26
N TYR A 154 7.86 -21.38 18.56
CA TYR A 154 8.58 -20.58 17.58
C TYR A 154 10.07 -20.64 17.81
N ALA A 155 10.83 -20.75 16.74
CA ALA A 155 12.25 -20.49 16.72
C ALA A 155 12.58 -19.71 15.45
N ALA A 156 13.33 -18.62 15.57
CA ALA A 156 13.87 -17.90 14.43
C ALA A 156 14.86 -18.79 13.67
N ALA A 157 15.00 -18.60 12.35
CA ALA A 157 16.01 -19.33 11.59
C ALA A 157 17.42 -18.91 12.03
N PRO A 158 18.25 -19.81 12.59
CA PRO A 158 19.45 -19.42 13.35
C PRO A 158 20.48 -18.64 12.53
N SER A 159 20.77 -19.08 11.30
CA SER A 159 21.73 -18.42 10.41
C SER A 159 21.27 -17.02 9.97
N ALA A 160 19.98 -16.87 9.66
CA ALA A 160 19.40 -15.61 9.25
C ALA A 160 19.28 -14.64 10.45
N LEU A 161 18.95 -15.14 11.65
CA LEU A 161 18.96 -14.35 12.89
C LEU A 161 20.38 -13.82 13.18
N ALA A 162 21.41 -14.68 13.09
CA ALA A 162 22.78 -14.26 13.26
C ALA A 162 23.21 -13.17 12.25
N ALA A 163 22.77 -13.33 10.98
CA ALA A 163 23.02 -12.34 9.94
C ALA A 163 22.33 -10.98 10.22
N LEU A 164 21.08 -10.99 10.74
CA LEU A 164 20.39 -9.77 11.17
C LEU A 164 21.07 -9.08 12.35
N LEU A 165 21.52 -9.85 13.37
CA LEU A 165 22.25 -9.32 14.51
C LEU A 165 23.55 -8.65 14.07
N ALA A 166 24.26 -9.26 13.12
CA ALA A 166 25.49 -8.71 12.54
C ALA A 166 25.20 -7.47 11.66
N ARG A 167 24.17 -7.54 10.80
CA ARG A 167 23.77 -6.45 9.87
C ARG A 167 23.50 -5.12 10.58
N PHE A 168 22.93 -5.18 11.77
CA PHE A 168 22.60 -4.01 12.58
C PHE A 168 23.50 -3.86 13.82
N GLU A 169 24.52 -4.71 13.97
CA GLU A 169 25.47 -4.70 15.10
C GLU A 169 24.75 -4.63 16.47
N LEU A 170 23.75 -5.49 16.68
CA LEU A 170 22.83 -5.38 17.81
C LEU A 170 23.46 -5.83 19.13
N SER A 171 24.29 -6.87 19.12
CA SER A 171 24.88 -7.45 20.35
C SER A 171 25.71 -6.45 21.17
N PRO A 172 26.56 -5.61 20.57
CA PRO A 172 27.33 -4.58 21.34
C PRO A 172 26.41 -3.51 21.94
N ARG A 173 25.15 -3.43 21.53
CA ARG A 173 24.15 -2.46 21.99
C ARG A 173 23.20 -3.02 23.05
N GLY A 174 23.48 -4.22 23.55
CA GLY A 174 22.69 -4.88 24.58
C GLY A 174 21.43 -5.59 24.06
N VAL A 175 21.38 -5.88 22.77
CA VAL A 175 20.27 -6.63 22.14
C VAL A 175 20.79 -7.99 21.69
N GLY A 176 20.61 -9.01 22.52
CA GLY A 176 21.01 -10.39 22.24
C GLY A 176 20.02 -11.13 21.32
N SER A 177 20.39 -12.36 20.94
CA SER A 177 19.60 -13.22 20.07
C SER A 177 18.17 -13.45 20.57
N ARG A 178 17.97 -13.68 21.86
CA ARG A 178 16.63 -13.89 22.45
C ARG A 178 15.75 -12.65 22.40
N HIS A 179 16.32 -11.45 22.57
CA HIS A 179 15.59 -10.22 22.38
C HIS A 179 15.14 -10.07 20.92
N ALA A 180 16.06 -10.29 19.97
CA ALA A 180 15.73 -10.24 18.55
C ALA A 180 14.70 -11.31 18.17
N GLU A 181 14.84 -12.53 18.66
CA GLU A 181 13.90 -13.62 18.41
C GLU A 181 12.47 -13.29 18.88
N ALA A 182 12.32 -12.67 20.07
CA ALA A 182 11.01 -12.24 20.54
C ALA A 182 10.40 -11.11 19.68
N LEU A 183 11.24 -10.23 19.12
CA LEU A 183 10.82 -9.21 18.17
C LEU A 183 10.38 -9.83 16.84
N LEU A 184 11.13 -10.79 16.32
CA LEU A 184 10.78 -11.54 15.11
C LEU A 184 9.48 -12.33 15.30
N LEU A 185 9.30 -12.97 16.47
CA LEU A 185 8.05 -13.62 16.83
C LEU A 185 6.89 -12.64 16.82
N ALA A 186 7.02 -11.44 17.37
CA ALA A 186 5.94 -10.45 17.36
C ALA A 186 5.53 -10.05 15.93
N SER A 187 6.51 -9.90 15.00
CA SER A 187 6.23 -9.68 13.59
C SER A 187 5.49 -10.87 12.97
N TYR A 188 6.00 -12.09 13.20
CA TYR A 188 5.38 -13.33 12.74
C TYR A 188 3.93 -13.45 13.22
N LEU A 189 3.67 -13.24 14.51
CA LEU A 189 2.34 -13.37 15.07
C LEU A 189 1.34 -12.40 14.45
N VAL A 190 1.74 -11.14 14.26
CA VAL A 190 0.89 -10.14 13.63
C VAL A 190 0.74 -10.39 12.12
N GLY A 191 1.84 -10.66 11.43
CA GLY A 191 1.85 -10.83 9.98
C GLY A 191 1.31 -12.16 9.47
N MET A 192 1.46 -13.24 10.26
CA MET A 192 1.14 -14.58 9.83
C MET A 192 -0.04 -15.21 10.56
N GLU A 193 -0.26 -14.88 11.84
CA GLU A 193 -1.30 -15.52 12.67
C GLU A 193 -2.51 -14.60 12.87
N LEU A 194 -2.37 -13.42 13.51
CA LEU A 194 -3.50 -12.58 13.91
C LEU A 194 -3.15 -11.08 13.84
N PRO A 195 -3.76 -10.27 12.98
CA PRO A 195 -4.82 -10.61 12.01
C PRO A 195 -4.31 -11.31 10.73
N GLY A 196 -3.01 -11.57 10.60
CA GLY A 196 -2.44 -12.31 9.48
C GLY A 196 -2.36 -11.47 8.20
N ARG A 197 -2.83 -11.99 7.07
CA ARG A 197 -2.66 -11.42 5.72
C ARG A 197 -3.04 -9.95 5.60
N ARG A 198 -4.03 -9.50 6.36
CA ARG A 198 -4.53 -8.12 6.33
C ARG A 198 -3.91 -7.20 7.39
N ALA A 199 -2.87 -7.67 8.07
CA ALA A 199 -2.25 -6.94 9.17
C ALA A 199 -1.63 -5.61 8.77
N LEU A 200 -1.81 -4.62 9.66
CA LEU A 200 -0.96 -3.43 9.76
C LEU A 200 -0.53 -3.31 11.21
N PHE A 201 0.75 -3.52 11.48
CA PHE A 201 1.32 -3.45 12.82
C PHE A 201 1.44 -1.98 13.24
N SER A 202 0.82 -1.59 14.35
CA SER A 202 0.81 -0.22 14.86
C SER A 202 1.73 -0.03 16.06
N ASP A 203 1.62 -0.91 17.06
CA ASP A 203 2.38 -0.73 18.31
C ASP A 203 2.85 -2.08 18.86
N LEU A 204 4.06 -2.04 19.40
CA LEU A 204 4.72 -3.16 20.06
C LEU A 204 5.29 -2.69 21.39
N ALA A 205 4.94 -3.36 22.48
CA ALA A 205 5.60 -3.20 23.77
C ALA A 205 6.00 -4.57 24.30
N LEU A 206 7.28 -4.75 24.65
CA LEU A 206 7.82 -5.97 25.24
C LEU A 206 8.58 -5.65 26.53
N ASP A 207 8.30 -6.45 27.55
CA ASP A 207 9.05 -6.54 28.79
C ASP A 207 9.80 -7.88 28.80
N PHE A 208 11.12 -7.83 28.87
CA PHE A 208 11.97 -9.01 28.88
C PHE A 208 12.28 -9.42 30.31
N ASP A 209 12.08 -10.68 30.65
CA ASP A 209 12.42 -11.20 31.95
C ASP A 209 13.93 -11.37 32.12
N ALA A 210 14.46 -11.10 33.30
CA ALA A 210 15.89 -11.27 33.56
C ALA A 210 16.34 -12.74 33.43
N ALA A 211 15.46 -13.67 33.74
CA ALA A 211 15.73 -15.10 33.60
C ALA A 211 15.84 -15.56 32.12
N SER A 212 15.36 -14.77 31.16
CA SER A 212 15.47 -15.11 29.73
C SER A 212 16.88 -14.96 29.15
N GLU A 213 17.80 -14.35 29.89
CA GLU A 213 19.17 -14.10 29.41
C GLU A 213 20.06 -15.34 29.44
N LEU A 214 19.72 -16.33 30.25
CA LEU A 214 20.49 -17.58 30.44
C LEU A 214 19.59 -18.82 30.37
N PRO A 215 19.04 -19.16 29.22
CA PRO A 215 18.32 -20.44 29.10
C PRO A 215 19.32 -21.60 29.24
N PRO A 216 18.94 -22.69 29.90
CA PRO A 216 19.78 -23.90 30.01
C PRO A 216 20.09 -24.48 28.61
N ASP A 217 19.25 -24.23 27.62
CA ASP A 217 19.44 -24.60 26.21
C ASP A 217 19.24 -23.36 25.33
N PRO A 218 20.33 -22.84 24.74
CA PRO A 218 20.24 -21.68 23.86
C PRO A 218 19.48 -21.95 22.56
N THR A 219 19.21 -23.21 22.23
CA THR A 219 18.47 -23.64 21.03
C THR A 219 16.99 -23.91 21.31
N ALA A 220 16.57 -23.91 22.57
CA ALA A 220 15.18 -24.19 22.94
C ALA A 220 14.22 -23.15 22.32
N PRO A 221 13.13 -23.59 21.69
CA PRO A 221 12.15 -22.68 21.08
C PRO A 221 11.42 -21.86 22.13
N LEU A 222 10.84 -20.74 21.68
CA LEU A 222 9.88 -19.97 22.45
C LEU A 222 8.51 -20.65 22.37
N ASP A 223 7.97 -21.06 23.53
CA ASP A 223 6.53 -21.33 23.65
C ASP A 223 5.82 -19.98 23.78
N TRP A 224 4.72 -19.78 23.06
CA TRP A 224 4.00 -18.51 23.05
C TRP A 224 2.50 -18.69 23.20
N THR A 225 1.89 -17.68 23.81
CA THR A 225 0.45 -17.48 23.88
C THR A 225 0.13 -16.07 23.43
N LEU A 226 -0.71 -15.93 22.41
CA LEU A 226 -1.26 -14.65 21.93
C LEU A 226 -2.75 -14.64 22.23
N ARG A 227 -3.22 -13.61 22.91
CA ARG A 227 -4.64 -13.42 23.22
C ARG A 227 -5.13 -12.10 22.64
N LEU A 228 -6.27 -12.14 21.96
CA LEU A 228 -6.99 -10.96 21.51
C LEU A 228 -7.82 -10.41 22.68
N ASP A 229 -7.37 -9.28 23.24
CA ASP A 229 -7.99 -8.68 24.42
C ASP A 229 -9.19 -7.81 24.05
N ALA A 230 -9.09 -7.05 22.96
CA ALA A 230 -10.13 -6.15 22.48
C ALA A 230 -10.10 -5.98 20.96
N VAL A 231 -11.27 -5.73 20.39
CA VAL A 231 -11.47 -5.37 18.99
C VAL A 231 -12.25 -4.06 18.94
N HIS A 232 -11.76 -3.11 18.13
CA HIS A 232 -12.48 -1.90 17.80
C HIS A 232 -13.01 -2.03 16.37
N PRO A 233 -14.29 -2.38 16.17
CA PRO A 233 -14.80 -2.82 14.87
C PRO A 233 -14.76 -1.71 13.81
N ASP A 234 -15.03 -0.46 14.18
CA ASP A 234 -15.08 0.67 13.24
C ASP A 234 -13.73 0.94 12.55
N PHE A 235 -12.63 0.61 13.24
CA PHE A 235 -11.28 0.82 12.74
C PHE A 235 -10.55 -0.48 12.38
N GLY A 236 -11.14 -1.64 12.72
CA GLY A 236 -10.45 -2.93 12.62
C GLY A 236 -9.22 -3.02 13.54
N MET A 237 -9.19 -2.25 14.65
CA MET A 237 -8.05 -2.23 15.57
C MET A 237 -8.14 -3.39 16.56
N LEU A 238 -7.05 -4.13 16.68
CA LEU A 238 -6.90 -5.28 17.55
C LEU A 238 -5.87 -4.97 18.62
N SER A 239 -6.25 -5.15 19.90
CA SER A 239 -5.33 -5.11 21.04
C SER A 239 -5.08 -6.53 21.52
N MET A 240 -3.83 -6.93 21.61
CA MET A 240 -3.43 -8.30 21.91
C MET A 240 -2.38 -8.34 23.02
N SER A 241 -2.45 -9.37 23.86
CA SER A 241 -1.43 -9.69 24.86
C SER A 241 -0.61 -10.89 24.42
N LEU A 242 0.73 -10.77 24.52
CA LEU A 242 1.69 -11.82 24.24
C LEU A 242 2.37 -12.26 25.53
N ALA A 243 2.48 -13.56 25.74
CA ALA A 243 3.34 -14.18 26.75
C ALA A 243 4.22 -15.23 26.08
N THR A 244 5.49 -15.26 26.45
CA THR A 244 6.45 -16.28 25.96
C THR A 244 7.16 -16.93 27.11
N SER A 245 7.55 -18.20 26.92
CA SER A 245 8.37 -18.96 27.86
C SER A 245 9.38 -19.84 27.11
N ILE A 246 10.45 -20.22 27.82
CA ILE A 246 11.46 -21.16 27.34
C ILE A 246 11.55 -22.28 28.36
N ALA A 247 11.26 -23.52 27.95
CA ALA A 247 11.22 -24.67 28.84
C ALA A 247 10.38 -24.42 30.13
N GLY A 248 9.28 -23.67 29.98
CA GLY A 248 8.37 -23.32 31.09
C GLY A 248 8.77 -22.08 31.91
N ALA A 249 9.98 -21.53 31.74
CA ALA A 249 10.39 -20.30 32.40
C ALA A 249 9.93 -19.05 31.59
N PRO A 250 9.33 -18.02 32.23
CA PRO A 250 8.92 -16.79 31.52
C PRO A 250 10.11 -16.14 30.81
N ALA A 251 9.91 -15.73 29.56
CA ALA A 251 10.93 -15.10 28.72
C ALA A 251 10.60 -13.64 28.39
N ALA A 252 9.42 -13.38 27.87
CA ALA A 252 8.96 -12.02 27.62
C ALA A 252 7.44 -11.94 27.73
N ARG A 253 6.95 -10.74 28.03
CA ARG A 253 5.51 -10.39 27.97
C ARG A 253 5.32 -9.11 27.18
N GLY A 254 4.22 -9.00 26.47
CA GLY A 254 4.02 -7.81 25.66
C GLY A 254 2.59 -7.50 25.33
N LYS A 255 2.44 -6.32 24.74
CA LYS A 255 1.20 -5.87 24.11
C LYS A 255 1.48 -5.54 22.66
N LEU A 256 0.62 -6.00 21.80
CA LEU A 256 0.66 -5.78 20.35
C LEU A 256 -0.62 -5.07 19.95
N THR A 257 -0.51 -4.01 19.16
CA THR A 257 -1.66 -3.37 18.53
C THR A 257 -1.50 -3.45 17.01
N ALA A 258 -2.52 -3.94 16.35
CA ALA A 258 -2.54 -4.04 14.90
C ALA A 258 -3.90 -3.63 14.35
N PHE A 259 -3.94 -3.23 13.09
CA PHE A 259 -5.19 -3.07 12.35
C PHE A 259 -5.35 -4.23 11.38
N ALA A 260 -6.55 -4.80 11.35
CA ALA A 260 -6.99 -5.66 10.25
C ALA A 260 -7.54 -4.75 9.16
N ARG A 261 -6.86 -4.70 8.00
CA ARG A 261 -7.39 -3.98 6.84
C ARG A 261 -8.70 -4.63 6.42
N HIS A 262 -9.74 -3.82 6.31
CA HIS A 262 -11.00 -4.31 5.77
C HIS A 262 -10.83 -4.77 4.33
N GLU A 263 -11.55 -5.80 3.95
CA GLU A 263 -11.69 -6.16 2.55
C GLU A 263 -12.45 -5.04 1.82
N LEU A 264 -12.01 -4.75 0.61
CA LEU A 264 -12.86 -3.93 -0.26
C LEU A 264 -14.10 -4.77 -0.58
N PRO A 265 -15.30 -4.18 -0.52
CA PRO A 265 -16.46 -4.83 -1.09
C PRO A 265 -16.12 -5.24 -2.53
N ALA A 266 -16.46 -6.46 -2.91
CA ALA A 266 -16.41 -6.83 -4.31
C ALA A 266 -17.27 -5.81 -5.08
N ALA A 267 -16.77 -5.34 -6.23
CA ALA A 267 -17.56 -4.46 -7.09
C ALA A 267 -18.90 -5.16 -7.36
N SER A 268 -19.98 -4.55 -6.94
CA SER A 268 -21.29 -5.15 -7.09
C SER A 268 -21.78 -4.91 -8.52
N ASP A 269 -21.68 -5.96 -9.36
CA ASP A 269 -22.19 -5.92 -10.73
C ASP A 269 -23.69 -5.62 -10.74
N ASP A 270 -24.43 -6.23 -9.81
CA ASP A 270 -25.87 -6.00 -9.65
C ASP A 270 -26.19 -4.54 -9.25
N ALA A 271 -25.40 -3.95 -8.34
CA ALA A 271 -25.60 -2.56 -7.95
C ALA A 271 -25.28 -1.59 -9.10
N LEU A 272 -24.23 -1.86 -9.87
CA LEU A 272 -23.91 -1.06 -11.05
C LEU A 272 -25.00 -1.21 -12.11
N GLU A 273 -25.42 -2.43 -12.42
CA GLU A 273 -26.47 -2.70 -13.39
C GLU A 273 -27.81 -2.07 -12.96
N ALA A 274 -28.18 -2.19 -11.69
CA ALA A 274 -29.36 -1.51 -11.15
C ALA A 274 -29.26 0.03 -11.27
N ALA A 275 -28.06 0.59 -11.14
CA ALA A 275 -27.83 2.02 -11.24
C ALA A 275 -27.87 2.55 -12.68
N VAL A 276 -27.33 1.83 -13.68
CA VAL A 276 -27.25 2.30 -15.07
C VAL A 276 -28.26 1.64 -16.01
N GLY A 277 -28.73 0.43 -15.71
CA GLY A 277 -29.52 -0.42 -16.59
C GLY A 277 -28.68 -1.10 -17.67
N ARG A 278 -29.35 -1.86 -18.51
CA ARG A 278 -28.79 -2.45 -19.75
C ARG A 278 -29.44 -1.83 -20.96
N SER A 279 -28.68 -1.54 -22.00
CA SER A 279 -29.19 -1.10 -23.28
C SER A 279 -28.17 -1.30 -24.40
N GLU A 280 -28.56 -1.02 -25.62
CA GLU A 280 -27.70 -1.00 -26.79
C GLU A 280 -27.38 0.43 -27.26
N ALA A 281 -27.56 1.44 -26.40
CA ALA A 281 -27.41 2.86 -26.76
C ALA A 281 -25.96 3.21 -27.24
N LEU A 282 -24.97 2.43 -26.88
CA LEU A 282 -23.58 2.58 -27.31
C LEU A 282 -23.13 1.44 -28.24
N LEU A 283 -24.05 0.67 -28.81
CA LEU A 283 -23.71 -0.41 -29.74
C LEU A 283 -22.95 0.16 -30.95
N GLY A 284 -21.84 -0.50 -31.31
CA GLY A 284 -20.96 -0.05 -32.39
C GLY A 284 -20.02 1.14 -32.00
N ARG A 285 -20.12 1.68 -30.79
CA ARG A 285 -19.15 2.65 -30.26
C ARG A 285 -17.95 1.96 -29.68
N VAL A 286 -16.78 2.62 -29.79
CA VAL A 286 -15.49 2.16 -29.27
C VAL A 286 -15.00 3.14 -28.20
N ALA A 287 -14.64 2.62 -27.05
CA ALA A 287 -14.06 3.38 -25.94
C ALA A 287 -12.66 2.90 -25.60
N LEU A 288 -11.76 3.82 -25.30
CA LEU A 288 -10.50 3.53 -24.65
C LEU A 288 -10.54 4.07 -23.21
N VAL A 289 -10.32 3.20 -22.21
CA VAL A 289 -10.27 3.57 -20.80
C VAL A 289 -8.88 3.26 -20.25
N THR A 290 -8.12 4.28 -19.86
CA THR A 290 -6.80 4.06 -19.27
C THR A 290 -6.92 3.67 -17.80
N GLY A 291 -6.15 2.63 -17.37
CA GLY A 291 -6.22 2.12 -16.00
C GLY A 291 -7.55 1.47 -15.65
N ALA A 292 -8.05 0.58 -16.51
CA ALA A 292 -9.38 -0.02 -16.43
C ALA A 292 -9.43 -1.37 -15.72
N SER A 293 -8.34 -1.91 -15.20
CA SER A 293 -8.33 -3.25 -14.59
C SER A 293 -9.02 -3.31 -13.22
N ARG A 294 -9.18 -2.18 -12.53
CA ARG A 294 -9.76 -2.11 -11.17
C ARG A 294 -10.30 -0.73 -10.82
N GLY A 295 -10.96 -0.64 -9.66
CA GLY A 295 -11.48 0.62 -9.11
C GLY A 295 -12.40 1.37 -10.07
N LEU A 296 -12.31 2.69 -10.11
CA LEU A 296 -13.17 3.54 -10.93
C LEU A 296 -13.09 3.19 -12.43
N GLY A 297 -11.89 2.93 -12.96
CA GLY A 297 -11.72 2.58 -14.37
C GLY A 297 -12.44 1.30 -14.75
N ALA A 298 -12.43 0.27 -13.90
CA ALA A 298 -13.18 -0.97 -14.12
C ALA A 298 -14.69 -0.74 -14.05
N SER A 299 -15.17 0.06 -13.09
CA SER A 299 -16.59 0.40 -12.98
C SER A 299 -17.09 1.21 -14.19
N ILE A 300 -16.27 2.13 -14.73
CA ILE A 300 -16.59 2.87 -15.97
C ILE A 300 -16.65 1.91 -17.16
N ALA A 301 -15.62 1.04 -17.30
CA ALA A 301 -15.58 0.06 -18.40
C ALA A 301 -16.79 -0.89 -18.38
N HIS A 302 -17.15 -1.36 -17.18
CA HIS A 302 -18.34 -2.20 -17.00
C HIS A 302 -19.63 -1.46 -17.39
N ALA A 303 -19.82 -0.25 -16.88
CA ALA A 303 -21.01 0.55 -17.20
C ALA A 303 -21.13 0.82 -18.71
N LEU A 304 -20.03 1.10 -19.42
CA LEU A 304 -20.02 1.26 -20.88
C LEU A 304 -20.38 -0.04 -21.60
N ALA A 305 -19.86 -1.18 -21.14
CA ALA A 305 -20.15 -2.50 -21.73
C ALA A 305 -21.62 -2.90 -21.53
N LEU A 306 -22.26 -2.53 -20.40
CA LEU A 306 -23.70 -2.72 -20.16
C LEU A 306 -24.59 -2.01 -21.19
N HIS A 307 -24.06 -0.98 -21.86
CA HIS A 307 -24.76 -0.24 -22.90
C HIS A 307 -24.31 -0.59 -24.34
N GLY A 308 -23.61 -1.70 -24.53
CA GLY A 308 -23.23 -2.20 -25.87
C GLY A 308 -21.89 -1.68 -26.40
N CYS A 309 -21.12 -0.87 -25.62
CA CYS A 309 -19.84 -0.33 -26.06
C CYS A 309 -18.75 -1.42 -26.16
N THR A 310 -17.90 -1.35 -27.18
CA THR A 310 -16.62 -2.07 -27.19
C THR A 310 -15.62 -1.24 -26.40
N VAL A 311 -15.18 -1.75 -25.26
CA VAL A 311 -14.25 -1.07 -24.35
C VAL A 311 -12.87 -1.69 -24.41
N ILE A 312 -11.88 -0.93 -24.86
CA ILE A 312 -10.46 -1.28 -24.75
C ILE A 312 -9.97 -0.73 -23.43
N GLY A 313 -9.71 -1.62 -22.46
CA GLY A 313 -9.32 -1.26 -21.11
C GLY A 313 -7.85 -1.46 -20.88
N THR A 314 -7.09 -0.39 -20.58
CA THR A 314 -5.65 -0.53 -20.43
C THR A 314 -5.24 -0.86 -19.01
N TYR A 315 -4.12 -1.57 -18.88
CA TYR A 315 -3.45 -1.88 -17.62
C TYR A 315 -1.93 -1.91 -17.80
N LEU A 316 -1.17 -1.57 -16.76
CA LEU A 316 0.29 -1.64 -16.81
C LEU A 316 0.80 -3.02 -16.39
N SER A 317 0.32 -3.52 -15.25
CA SER A 317 0.85 -4.74 -14.61
C SER A 317 -0.21 -5.63 -13.96
N SER A 318 -1.49 -5.28 -14.08
CA SER A 318 -2.62 -5.99 -13.46
C SER A 318 -3.35 -6.87 -14.48
N ALA A 319 -2.60 -7.81 -15.11
CA ALA A 319 -3.15 -8.67 -16.15
C ALA A 319 -4.28 -9.57 -15.64
N ALA A 320 -4.07 -10.23 -14.50
CA ALA A 320 -5.08 -11.13 -13.92
C ALA A 320 -6.40 -10.42 -13.62
N GLU A 321 -6.36 -9.19 -13.12
CA GLU A 321 -7.55 -8.38 -12.85
C GLU A 321 -8.25 -7.94 -14.15
N ALA A 322 -7.48 -7.59 -15.17
CA ALA A 322 -8.01 -7.22 -16.47
C ALA A 322 -8.67 -8.41 -17.18
N GLU A 323 -8.08 -9.59 -17.12
CA GLU A 323 -8.63 -10.84 -17.66
C GLU A 323 -9.88 -11.27 -16.89
N ALA A 324 -9.85 -11.18 -15.55
CA ALA A 324 -11.04 -11.45 -14.72
C ALA A 324 -12.19 -10.50 -15.04
N LEU A 325 -11.90 -9.21 -15.30
CA LEU A 325 -12.90 -8.25 -15.74
C LEU A 325 -13.46 -8.64 -17.11
N ALA A 326 -12.61 -9.01 -18.07
CA ALA A 326 -13.05 -9.44 -19.39
C ALA A 326 -13.96 -10.67 -19.32
N ALA A 327 -13.61 -11.66 -18.51
CA ALA A 327 -14.43 -12.85 -18.28
C ALA A 327 -15.79 -12.49 -17.66
N ARG A 328 -15.80 -11.62 -16.65
CA ARG A 328 -17.01 -11.14 -15.96
C ARG A 328 -17.96 -10.39 -16.90
N LEU A 329 -17.42 -9.60 -17.83
CA LEU A 329 -18.20 -8.81 -18.78
C LEU A 329 -18.59 -9.56 -20.06
N SER A 330 -18.29 -10.85 -20.16
CA SER A 330 -18.59 -11.66 -21.35
C SER A 330 -20.10 -11.79 -21.67
N SER A 331 -20.96 -11.56 -20.66
CA SER A 331 -22.44 -11.62 -20.79
C SER A 331 -23.11 -10.25 -21.00
N THR A 332 -22.33 -9.16 -21.08
CA THR A 332 -22.87 -7.83 -21.34
C THR A 332 -23.16 -7.63 -22.84
N PRO A 333 -24.07 -6.71 -23.24
CA PRO A 333 -24.30 -6.37 -24.65
C PRO A 333 -23.03 -5.89 -25.39
N GLY A 334 -22.13 -5.19 -24.70
CA GLY A 334 -20.82 -4.80 -25.20
C GLY A 334 -19.73 -5.81 -24.81
N ARG A 335 -18.48 -5.42 -24.95
CA ARG A 335 -17.35 -6.28 -24.60
C ARG A 335 -16.20 -5.47 -24.01
N PHE A 336 -15.39 -6.11 -23.18
CA PHE A 336 -14.15 -5.54 -22.66
C PHE A 336 -12.94 -6.26 -23.27
N ILE A 337 -11.99 -5.50 -23.80
CA ILE A 337 -10.75 -6.00 -24.40
C ILE A 337 -9.59 -5.48 -23.58
N PRO A 338 -8.88 -6.34 -22.82
CA PRO A 338 -7.73 -5.92 -22.03
C PRO A 338 -6.54 -5.59 -22.96
N LEU A 339 -5.89 -4.45 -22.72
CA LEU A 339 -4.71 -3.99 -23.46
C LEU A 339 -3.60 -3.61 -22.48
N GLN A 340 -2.47 -4.34 -22.53
CA GLN A 340 -1.33 -3.99 -21.70
C GLN A 340 -0.59 -2.77 -22.26
N GLY A 341 -0.22 -1.83 -21.39
CA GLY A 341 0.68 -0.76 -21.75
C GLY A 341 0.67 0.40 -20.78
N ASP A 342 1.67 1.25 -20.99
CA ASP A 342 1.86 2.46 -20.20
C ASP A 342 1.20 3.64 -20.90
N ALA A 343 0.15 4.17 -20.30
CA ALA A 343 -0.56 5.33 -20.83
C ALA A 343 0.30 6.60 -20.97
N GLY A 344 1.44 6.67 -20.30
CA GLY A 344 2.39 7.78 -20.43
C GLY A 344 3.52 7.54 -21.44
N ASP A 345 3.49 6.43 -22.19
CA ASP A 345 4.48 6.11 -23.23
C ASP A 345 3.96 6.50 -24.62
N PRO A 346 4.61 7.46 -25.33
CA PRO A 346 4.24 7.84 -26.68
C PRO A 346 4.31 6.68 -27.70
N ALA A 347 5.26 5.75 -27.56
CA ALA A 347 5.39 4.62 -28.48
C ALA A 347 4.20 3.67 -28.31
N TRP A 348 3.77 3.40 -27.08
CA TRP A 348 2.55 2.65 -26.81
C TRP A 348 1.31 3.33 -27.38
N ALA A 349 1.18 4.65 -27.22
CA ALA A 349 0.03 5.38 -27.73
C ALA A 349 -0.04 5.37 -29.26
N ALA A 350 1.09 5.47 -29.94
CA ALA A 350 1.16 5.36 -31.40
C ALA A 350 0.76 3.95 -31.89
N ALA A 351 1.26 2.90 -31.23
CA ALA A 351 0.87 1.50 -31.52
C ALA A 351 -0.64 1.28 -31.26
N THR A 352 -1.16 1.79 -30.14
CA THR A 352 -2.58 1.71 -29.80
C THR A 352 -3.45 2.42 -30.84
N ARG A 353 -3.03 3.60 -31.34
CA ARG A 353 -3.71 4.30 -32.42
C ARG A 353 -3.78 3.44 -33.70
N ALA A 354 -2.67 2.81 -34.07
CA ALA A 354 -2.63 1.94 -35.24
C ALA A 354 -3.59 0.74 -35.11
N THR A 355 -3.61 0.10 -33.96
CA THR A 355 -4.53 -1.00 -33.64
C THR A 355 -6.00 -0.56 -33.69
N LEU A 356 -6.34 0.58 -33.08
CA LEU A 356 -7.68 1.14 -33.09
C LEU A 356 -8.19 1.38 -34.51
N LEU A 357 -7.35 1.96 -35.37
CA LEU A 357 -7.70 2.22 -36.77
C LEU A 357 -7.83 0.93 -37.57
N ALA A 358 -6.93 -0.04 -37.39
CA ALA A 358 -6.96 -1.30 -38.13
C ALA A 358 -8.12 -2.22 -37.74
N GLU A 359 -8.44 -2.33 -36.45
CA GLU A 359 -9.41 -3.30 -35.94
C GLU A 359 -10.83 -2.71 -35.78
N HIS A 360 -10.93 -1.40 -35.52
CA HIS A 360 -12.21 -0.76 -35.20
C HIS A 360 -12.55 0.41 -36.14
N GLY A 361 -11.56 1.02 -36.78
CA GLY A 361 -11.73 2.18 -37.69
C GLY A 361 -12.17 3.45 -37.00
N ARG A 362 -12.34 3.47 -35.66
CA ARG A 362 -12.91 4.58 -34.91
C ARG A 362 -12.51 4.57 -33.45
N LEU A 363 -12.63 5.74 -32.80
CA LEU A 363 -12.64 5.90 -31.34
C LEU A 363 -13.70 6.95 -30.98
N ASP A 364 -14.72 6.56 -30.20
CA ASP A 364 -15.81 7.46 -29.81
C ASP A 364 -15.60 8.06 -28.41
N LEU A 365 -14.99 7.31 -27.52
CA LEU A 365 -14.81 7.70 -26.12
C LEU A 365 -13.36 7.48 -25.71
N LEU A 366 -12.73 8.50 -25.16
CA LEU A 366 -11.39 8.42 -24.54
C LEU A 366 -11.49 8.80 -23.07
N ILE A 367 -11.23 7.87 -22.16
CA ILE A 367 -11.28 8.11 -20.72
C ILE A 367 -9.88 8.02 -20.13
N CYS A 368 -9.28 9.17 -19.81
CA CYS A 368 -7.98 9.31 -19.15
C CYS A 368 -8.17 9.19 -17.62
N ASN A 369 -8.13 7.94 -17.13
CA ASN A 369 -8.35 7.60 -15.72
C ASN A 369 -7.05 7.15 -15.00
N ALA A 370 -6.06 6.63 -15.72
CA ALA A 370 -4.82 6.12 -15.13
C ALA A 370 -4.13 7.17 -14.25
N CYS A 371 -3.62 6.72 -13.10
CA CYS A 371 -2.88 7.53 -12.14
C CYS A 371 -1.71 6.72 -11.58
N PRO A 372 -0.52 7.32 -11.35
CA PRO A 372 0.57 6.64 -10.65
C PRO A 372 0.20 6.29 -9.22
N ALA A 373 0.92 5.35 -8.62
CA ALA A 373 0.80 5.05 -7.20
C ALA A 373 1.05 6.32 -6.36
N LEU A 374 0.26 6.48 -5.29
CA LEU A 374 0.32 7.66 -4.43
C LEU A 374 0.99 7.33 -3.11
N ARG A 375 1.85 8.24 -2.64
CA ARG A 375 2.44 8.23 -1.30
C ARG A 375 2.30 9.62 -0.68
N PRO A 376 2.05 9.74 0.61
CA PRO A 376 2.07 11.04 1.27
C PRO A 376 3.44 11.71 1.12
N LEU A 377 3.44 12.98 0.69
CA LEU A 377 4.62 13.84 0.57
C LEU A 377 4.32 15.21 1.17
N TRP A 378 5.34 15.84 1.77
CA TRP A 378 5.25 17.21 2.24
C TRP A 378 5.98 18.16 1.31
N LEU A 379 5.57 19.43 1.28
CA LEU A 379 6.35 20.50 0.62
C LEU A 379 7.60 20.82 1.46
N GLU A 380 8.67 20.09 1.17
CA GLU A 380 9.97 20.19 1.85
C GLU A 380 11.11 19.77 0.91
N PRO A 381 12.36 20.18 1.19
CA PRO A 381 13.48 19.91 0.28
C PRO A 381 13.67 18.42 -0.04
N ALA A 382 13.47 17.53 0.95
CA ALA A 382 13.64 16.09 0.78
C ALA A 382 12.58 15.46 -0.18
N SER A 383 11.45 16.12 -0.39
CA SER A 383 10.36 15.64 -1.24
C SER A 383 10.33 16.29 -2.63
N ALA A 384 11.10 17.33 -2.88
CA ALA A 384 11.01 18.16 -4.08
C ALA A 384 11.13 17.33 -5.37
N GLN A 385 12.13 16.45 -5.45
CA GLN A 385 12.32 15.58 -6.62
C GLN A 385 11.14 14.63 -6.81
N ARG A 386 10.69 13.96 -5.76
CA ARG A 386 9.55 13.01 -5.80
C ARG A 386 8.25 13.72 -6.23
N ILE A 387 8.05 14.96 -5.78
CA ILE A 387 6.90 15.78 -6.19
C ILE A 387 6.95 16.05 -7.70
N THR A 388 8.07 16.52 -8.22
CA THR A 388 8.22 16.85 -9.66
C THR A 388 8.10 15.62 -10.55
N GLU A 389 8.71 14.49 -10.17
CA GLU A 389 8.62 13.23 -10.89
C GLU A 389 7.17 12.72 -10.95
N HIS A 390 6.45 12.77 -9.82
CA HIS A 390 5.05 12.35 -9.78
C HIS A 390 4.16 13.23 -10.67
N VAL A 391 4.34 14.55 -10.63
CA VAL A 391 3.60 15.49 -11.49
C VAL A 391 3.87 15.20 -12.95
N ALA A 392 5.15 15.08 -13.34
CA ALA A 392 5.52 14.78 -14.73
C ALA A 392 4.90 13.47 -15.22
N ARG A 393 4.95 12.42 -14.39
CA ARG A 393 4.37 11.12 -14.70
C ARG A 393 2.86 11.16 -14.85
N SER A 394 2.17 11.83 -13.93
CA SER A 394 0.71 11.98 -13.95
C SER A 394 0.24 12.79 -15.18
N VAL A 395 0.95 13.84 -15.51
CA VAL A 395 0.66 14.68 -16.70
C VAL A 395 0.87 13.86 -17.98
N ALA A 396 1.95 13.09 -18.08
CA ALA A 396 2.21 12.23 -19.24
C ALA A 396 1.09 11.23 -19.51
N MET A 397 0.51 10.62 -18.45
CA MET A 397 -0.61 9.65 -18.58
C MET A 397 -1.91 10.26 -19.14
N VAL A 398 -2.02 11.57 -19.23
CA VAL A 398 -3.15 12.29 -19.84
C VAL A 398 -2.73 12.96 -21.15
N ALA A 399 -1.58 13.65 -21.16
CA ALA A 399 -1.10 14.36 -22.34
C ALA A 399 -0.85 13.43 -23.52
N VAL A 400 -0.24 12.26 -23.26
CA VAL A 400 0.10 11.28 -24.31
C VAL A 400 -1.16 10.70 -24.98
N PRO A 401 -2.16 10.16 -24.25
CA PRO A 401 -3.41 9.72 -24.90
C PRO A 401 -4.15 10.85 -25.63
N LEU A 402 -4.24 12.05 -25.05
CA LEU A 402 -4.89 13.18 -25.72
C LEU A 402 -4.18 13.55 -27.01
N SER A 403 -2.86 13.71 -27.00
CA SER A 403 -2.09 14.10 -28.18
C SER A 403 -2.11 13.08 -29.34
N HIS A 404 -2.27 11.77 -29.04
CA HIS A 404 -2.27 10.72 -30.04
C HIS A 404 -3.65 10.28 -30.52
N LEU A 405 -4.72 10.50 -29.72
CA LEU A 405 -6.00 9.86 -29.96
C LEU A 405 -7.20 10.83 -30.00
N LEU A 406 -7.03 12.10 -29.57
CA LEU A 406 -8.15 13.01 -29.46
C LEU A 406 -8.75 13.38 -30.85
N ASP A 407 -7.94 13.43 -31.89
CA ASP A 407 -8.40 13.66 -33.27
C ASP A 407 -9.31 12.53 -33.77
N LEU A 408 -9.08 11.27 -33.34
CA LEU A 408 -9.98 10.17 -33.65
C LEU A 408 -11.34 10.35 -32.97
N VAL A 409 -11.34 10.84 -31.72
CA VAL A 409 -12.56 11.16 -30.98
C VAL A 409 -13.30 12.33 -31.65
N ALA A 410 -12.59 13.39 -32.04
CA ALA A 410 -13.13 14.55 -32.73
C ALA A 410 -13.79 14.16 -34.08
N ALA A 411 -13.15 13.26 -34.83
CA ALA A 411 -13.69 12.73 -36.08
C ALA A 411 -15.05 12.03 -35.92
N GLN A 412 -15.34 11.51 -34.73
CA GLN A 412 -16.64 10.87 -34.39
C GLN A 412 -17.59 11.83 -33.66
N ARG A 413 -17.22 13.12 -33.44
CA ARG A 413 -17.92 14.03 -32.53
C ARG A 413 -18.17 13.38 -31.16
N GLY A 414 -17.19 12.60 -30.73
CA GLY A 414 -17.23 11.81 -29.51
C GLY A 414 -16.87 12.62 -28.26
N SER A 415 -16.60 11.91 -27.16
CA SER A 415 -16.27 12.55 -25.89
C SER A 415 -14.90 12.08 -25.36
N ALA A 416 -14.11 13.02 -24.84
CA ALA A 416 -12.94 12.73 -24.05
C ALA A 416 -13.16 13.15 -22.59
N VAL A 417 -12.80 12.28 -21.66
CA VAL A 417 -12.95 12.49 -20.21
C VAL A 417 -11.58 12.51 -19.55
N VAL A 418 -11.29 13.54 -18.78
CA VAL A 418 -10.12 13.61 -17.91
C VAL A 418 -10.57 13.47 -16.46
N VAL A 419 -10.13 12.40 -15.80
CA VAL A 419 -10.46 12.15 -14.40
C VAL A 419 -9.51 12.94 -13.50
N SER A 420 -10.04 14.02 -12.92
CA SER A 420 -9.42 14.86 -11.92
C SER A 420 -9.73 14.36 -10.50
N SER A 421 -9.98 15.24 -9.55
CA SER A 421 -10.32 14.93 -8.16
C SER A 421 -10.94 16.14 -7.46
N SER A 422 -11.82 15.93 -6.49
CA SER A 422 -12.29 16.98 -5.58
C SER A 422 -11.15 17.63 -4.77
N ALA A 423 -10.00 16.94 -4.64
CA ALA A 423 -8.79 17.48 -3.99
C ALA A 423 -8.21 18.74 -4.63
N VAL A 424 -8.60 19.08 -5.86
CA VAL A 424 -8.19 20.37 -6.49
C VAL A 424 -8.93 21.57 -5.89
N VAL A 425 -10.10 21.33 -5.30
CA VAL A 425 -10.93 22.37 -4.65
C VAL A 425 -10.63 22.42 -3.15
N ASP A 426 -10.52 21.26 -2.50
CA ASP A 426 -10.20 21.13 -1.08
C ASP A 426 -8.91 20.31 -0.93
N PRO A 427 -7.73 20.97 -1.00
CA PRO A 427 -6.46 20.27 -1.05
C PRO A 427 -6.08 19.68 0.30
N PRO A 428 -5.98 18.35 0.41
CA PRO A 428 -5.53 17.72 1.64
C PRO A 428 -4.04 17.93 1.87
N ALA A 429 -3.63 18.05 3.13
CA ALA A 429 -2.22 18.01 3.51
C ALA A 429 -1.56 16.69 3.01
N GLU A 430 -0.24 16.70 2.88
CA GLU A 430 0.56 15.54 2.43
C GLU A 430 0.36 15.11 0.95
N TRP A 431 -0.39 15.87 0.14
CA TRP A 431 -0.68 15.52 -1.26
C TRP A 431 -0.35 16.61 -2.29
N PRO A 432 0.71 17.44 -2.11
CA PRO A 432 1.02 18.56 -3.02
C PRO A 432 1.25 18.09 -4.47
N HIS A 433 1.89 16.94 -4.66
CA HIS A 433 2.16 16.33 -5.96
C HIS A 433 0.88 15.90 -6.67
N TYR A 434 -0.06 15.32 -5.93
CA TYR A 434 -1.34 14.88 -6.47
C TYR A 434 -2.22 16.06 -6.90
N VAL A 435 -2.36 17.04 -6.02
CA VAL A 435 -3.15 18.26 -6.31
C VAL A 435 -2.56 19.02 -7.50
N ALA A 436 -1.24 19.24 -7.50
CA ALA A 436 -0.57 19.91 -8.63
C ALA A 436 -0.76 19.15 -9.94
N ALA A 437 -0.63 17.82 -9.94
CA ALA A 437 -0.86 17.00 -11.12
C ALA A 437 -2.31 17.11 -11.63
N LYS A 438 -3.29 17.03 -10.71
CA LYS A 438 -4.71 17.13 -11.09
C LYS A 438 -5.08 18.52 -11.63
N CYS A 439 -4.55 19.60 -11.06
CA CYS A 439 -4.68 20.94 -11.64
C CYS A 439 -4.07 21.03 -13.05
N ALA A 440 -2.89 20.44 -13.25
CA ALA A 440 -2.22 20.45 -14.55
C ALA A 440 -3.02 19.71 -15.64
N VAL A 441 -3.58 18.52 -15.32
CA VAL A 441 -4.37 17.78 -16.31
C VAL A 441 -5.70 18.44 -16.62
N GLU A 442 -6.30 19.19 -15.69
CA GLU A 442 -7.46 20.03 -15.98
C GLU A 442 -7.13 21.17 -16.96
N ALA A 443 -5.95 21.78 -16.79
CA ALA A 443 -5.48 22.83 -17.71
C ALA A 443 -5.25 22.24 -19.12
N LEU A 444 -4.66 21.04 -19.23
CA LEU A 444 -4.50 20.34 -20.51
C LEU A 444 -5.84 20.06 -21.19
N ALA A 445 -6.84 19.61 -20.43
CA ALA A 445 -8.18 19.36 -20.98
C ALA A 445 -8.80 20.65 -21.58
N ARG A 446 -8.60 21.81 -20.95
CA ARG A 446 -9.08 23.10 -21.49
C ARG A 446 -8.37 23.47 -22.79
N VAL A 447 -7.06 23.27 -22.89
CA VAL A 447 -6.33 23.49 -24.16
C VAL A 447 -6.81 22.54 -25.23
N ALA A 448 -6.96 21.25 -24.90
CA ALA A 448 -7.44 20.23 -25.83
C ALA A 448 -8.85 20.54 -26.37
N ALA A 449 -9.75 21.12 -25.56
CA ALA A 449 -11.08 21.54 -26.01
C ALA A 449 -11.01 22.69 -27.02
N VAL A 450 -10.05 23.59 -26.89
CA VAL A 450 -9.83 24.67 -27.87
C VAL A 450 -9.23 24.15 -29.17
N GLU A 451 -8.27 23.21 -29.09
CA GLU A 451 -7.58 22.64 -30.25
C GLU A 451 -8.46 21.67 -31.04
N GLN A 452 -9.38 20.95 -30.37
CA GLN A 452 -10.27 19.95 -30.97
C GLN A 452 -11.74 20.24 -30.63
N PRO A 453 -12.31 21.32 -31.15
CA PRO A 453 -13.65 21.78 -30.80
C PRO A 453 -14.76 20.83 -31.24
N GLU A 454 -14.48 19.86 -32.13
CA GLU A 454 -15.42 18.82 -32.54
C GLU A 454 -15.52 17.66 -31.54
N ALA A 455 -14.62 17.57 -30.57
CA ALA A 455 -14.71 16.62 -29.46
C ALA A 455 -15.34 17.28 -28.22
N ARG A 456 -16.21 16.56 -27.53
CA ARG A 456 -16.76 17.00 -26.26
C ARG A 456 -15.77 16.65 -25.13
N LEU A 457 -15.13 17.66 -24.53
CA LEU A 457 -14.21 17.48 -23.40
C LEU A 457 -14.94 17.60 -22.06
N LEU A 458 -14.74 16.59 -21.20
CA LEU A 458 -15.26 16.60 -19.84
C LEU A 458 -14.11 16.44 -18.85
N VAL A 459 -14.07 17.28 -17.83
CA VAL A 459 -13.25 17.08 -16.64
C VAL A 459 -14.18 16.64 -15.51
N VAL A 460 -13.87 15.53 -14.88
CA VAL A 460 -14.66 15.04 -13.76
C VAL A 460 -13.82 15.02 -12.50
N ARG A 461 -14.40 15.45 -11.38
CA ARG A 461 -13.77 15.53 -10.06
C ARG A 461 -14.43 14.54 -9.10
N PRO A 462 -14.08 13.24 -9.15
CA PRO A 462 -14.62 12.28 -8.21
C PRO A 462 -14.40 12.74 -6.78
N PRO A 463 -15.39 12.54 -5.89
CA PRO A 463 -15.17 12.64 -4.46
C PRO A 463 -14.28 11.48 -3.98
N LYS A 464 -14.10 11.34 -2.67
CA LYS A 464 -13.40 10.21 -2.10
C LYS A 464 -14.13 8.90 -2.44
N LEU A 465 -13.49 8.03 -3.25
CA LEU A 465 -14.06 6.75 -3.69
C LEU A 465 -13.44 5.60 -2.91
N LEU A 466 -14.25 4.62 -2.52
CA LEU A 466 -13.82 3.40 -1.85
C LEU A 466 -13.10 2.47 -2.83
N THR A 467 -11.82 2.74 -3.01
CA THR A 467 -10.89 1.95 -3.84
C THR A 467 -9.71 1.50 -2.98
N GLU A 468 -8.80 0.70 -3.55
CA GLU A 468 -7.59 0.28 -2.85
C GLU A 468 -6.80 1.45 -2.26
N LEU A 469 -6.74 2.57 -2.98
CA LEU A 469 -6.03 3.79 -2.56
C LEU A 469 -6.56 4.36 -1.23
N VAL A 470 -7.86 4.25 -1.00
CA VAL A 470 -8.57 4.83 0.14
C VAL A 470 -8.85 3.79 1.23
N ASN A 471 -8.51 2.52 0.99
CA ASN A 471 -8.82 1.43 1.91
C ASN A 471 -7.90 1.42 3.15
N THR A 472 -8.00 2.46 3.93
CA THR A 472 -7.42 2.57 5.28
C THR A 472 -8.54 2.83 6.29
N PRO A 473 -8.35 2.56 7.59
CA PRO A 473 -9.40 2.80 8.59
C PRO A 473 -10.01 4.21 8.53
N MET A 474 -9.18 5.24 8.36
CA MET A 474 -9.62 6.63 8.24
C MET A 474 -10.09 6.98 6.82
N GLY A 475 -9.47 6.36 5.81
CA GLY A 475 -9.77 6.63 4.41
C GLY A 475 -11.17 6.17 4.00
N ARG A 476 -11.68 5.09 4.59
CA ARG A 476 -13.00 4.52 4.28
C ARG A 476 -14.19 5.38 4.73
N GLN A 477 -13.97 6.21 5.74
CA GLN A 477 -15.04 7.08 6.25
C GLN A 477 -15.51 8.02 5.14
N ASP A 478 -16.82 8.06 4.90
CA ASP A 478 -17.48 8.89 3.88
C ASP A 478 -17.01 8.62 2.43
N ALA A 479 -16.35 7.49 2.16
CA ALA A 479 -15.98 7.11 0.81
C ALA A 479 -17.15 6.47 0.07
N LEU A 480 -17.43 6.97 -1.14
CA LEU A 480 -18.49 6.45 -2.00
C LEU A 480 -18.01 5.24 -2.82
N ALA A 481 -18.91 4.32 -3.10
CA ALA A 481 -18.62 3.22 -4.02
C ALA A 481 -18.34 3.74 -5.45
N PRO A 482 -17.26 3.26 -6.12
CA PRO A 482 -16.90 3.74 -7.47
C PRO A 482 -18.01 3.56 -8.49
N GLU A 483 -18.88 2.55 -8.32
CA GLU A 483 -20.00 2.24 -9.16
C GLU A 483 -21.01 3.41 -9.28
N HIS A 484 -21.27 4.10 -8.18
CA HIS A 484 -22.17 5.25 -8.19
C HIS A 484 -21.66 6.39 -9.07
N PHE A 485 -20.36 6.66 -8.98
CA PHE A 485 -19.72 7.68 -9.81
C PHE A 485 -19.66 7.25 -11.27
N ALA A 486 -19.28 6.00 -11.55
CA ALA A 486 -19.25 5.43 -12.89
C ALA A 486 -20.63 5.49 -13.57
N ALA A 487 -21.69 5.13 -12.83
CA ALA A 487 -23.07 5.18 -13.30
C ALA A 487 -23.49 6.59 -13.72
N ARG A 488 -23.16 7.61 -12.91
CA ARG A 488 -23.46 9.00 -13.24
C ARG A 488 -22.69 9.47 -14.47
N LEU A 489 -21.38 9.14 -14.54
CA LEU A 489 -20.54 9.51 -15.68
C LEU A 489 -21.07 8.91 -16.99
N VAL A 490 -21.38 7.60 -17.01
CA VAL A 490 -21.83 6.94 -18.23
C VAL A 490 -23.20 7.46 -18.66
N ARG A 491 -24.15 7.71 -17.75
CA ARG A 491 -25.40 8.40 -18.09
C ARG A 491 -25.14 9.76 -18.73
N ARG A 492 -24.20 10.56 -18.17
CA ARG A 492 -23.84 11.87 -18.73
C ARG A 492 -23.20 11.76 -20.12
N LEU A 493 -22.46 10.69 -20.40
CA LEU A 493 -21.86 10.44 -21.72
C LEU A 493 -22.92 10.02 -22.76
N MET A 494 -24.01 9.36 -22.34
CA MET A 494 -25.13 9.00 -23.22
C MET A 494 -26.08 10.15 -23.50
N GLU A 495 -26.10 11.19 -22.65
CA GLU A 495 -26.91 12.38 -22.93
C GLU A 495 -26.39 13.12 -24.16
N PRO A 496 -27.28 13.60 -25.04
CA PRO A 496 -26.89 14.47 -26.13
C PRO A 496 -26.10 15.66 -25.58
N GLY A 497 -24.96 15.92 -26.14
CA GLY A 497 -24.14 17.09 -25.81
C GLY A 497 -23.44 17.54 -27.07
N GLU A 498 -23.49 18.84 -27.35
CA GLU A 498 -22.77 19.39 -28.48
C GLU A 498 -21.27 19.49 -28.16
N PRO A 499 -20.40 19.22 -29.14
CA PRO A 499 -18.99 19.58 -29.07
C PRO A 499 -18.85 21.09 -28.77
N SER A 500 -17.91 21.44 -27.89
CA SER A 500 -17.74 22.82 -27.43
C SER A 500 -16.27 23.09 -27.13
N ARG A 501 -15.89 24.38 -27.30
CA ARG A 501 -14.60 24.84 -26.81
C ARG A 501 -14.51 24.93 -25.29
N ASP A 502 -15.63 24.79 -24.62
CA ASP A 502 -15.71 24.82 -23.17
C ASP A 502 -15.65 23.42 -22.59
N VAL A 503 -14.85 23.24 -21.57
CA VAL A 503 -14.80 22.02 -20.80
C VAL A 503 -15.99 21.96 -19.85
N VAL A 504 -16.79 20.91 -19.98
CA VAL A 504 -17.92 20.67 -19.07
C VAL A 504 -17.41 20.05 -17.78
N LEU A 505 -17.74 20.68 -16.67
CA LEU A 505 -17.31 20.26 -15.34
C LEU A 505 -18.44 19.63 -14.53
N GLU A 506 -18.03 18.62 -13.78
CA GLU A 506 -18.48 18.19 -12.45
C GLU A 506 -19.66 17.24 -12.39
N LEU A 507 -19.24 16.04 -11.95
CA LEU A 507 -20.06 15.14 -11.17
C LEU A 507 -19.42 15.07 -9.77
N GLY A 508 -19.81 15.96 -8.88
CA GLY A 508 -19.49 15.91 -7.45
C GLY A 508 -20.48 15.03 -6.71
#